data_877852060bead3ccb96d4cb25b4ddd2c
#
_entry.id   877852060bead3ccb96d4cb25b4ddd2c
#
_cell.length_a   1.000
_cell.length_b   1.000
_cell.length_c   1.000
_cell.angle_alpha   90.00
_cell.angle_beta   90.00
_cell.angle_gamma   90.00
#
_symmetry.space_group_name_H-M   'P 1'
#
loop_
_entity.id
_entity.type
_entity.pdbx_description
1 polymer ?
#
loop_
_entity_poly.entity_id
_entity_poly.type
_entity_poly.pdbx_seq_one_letter_code
_entity_poly.pdbx_strand_id
1 'polypeptide(L)'
;DDQATAPAYSEKGADTCLACHGNAKVESIFKTRHGAPGNADAPFGHGQLQCESCHGPGAAHAGMTQIDGKLAQVIRFGPDSAASVETQNAACLGCHESSTRHLWAASGHAAAGLSCADCHKSHDVADKVLRTGTQSEVCFDCHKTQKANTLKPYAHPIRQGEMACSSCHQPHGSTTDAALKGAT
;
A
#
# COMPACT_ATOMS: atom_id res chain seq x y z
N ASP A 1 26.40 -24.19 -15.33
CA ASP A 1 25.09 -24.37 -14.68
C ASP A 1 24.98 -23.34 -13.56
N ASP A 2 24.54 -22.14 -13.92
CA ASP A 2 24.28 -21.06 -12.99
C ASP A 2 22.88 -21.32 -12.39
N GLN A 3 22.81 -22.15 -11.36
CA GLN A 3 21.61 -22.26 -10.54
C GLN A 3 21.48 -20.96 -9.75
N ALA A 4 20.71 -20.01 -10.28
CA ALA A 4 20.28 -18.87 -9.51
C ALA A 4 19.60 -19.40 -8.24
N THR A 5 20.29 -19.33 -7.11
CA THR A 5 19.72 -19.71 -5.81
C THR A 5 18.48 -18.87 -5.57
N ALA A 6 17.36 -19.51 -5.22
CA ALA A 6 16.14 -18.83 -4.91
C ALA A 6 16.40 -17.72 -3.87
N PRO A 7 15.78 -16.55 -4.01
CA PRO A 7 16.00 -15.44 -3.09
C PRO A 7 15.64 -15.88 -1.66
N ALA A 8 16.57 -15.65 -0.73
CA ALA A 8 16.45 -16.12 0.65
C ALA A 8 15.88 -15.03 1.57
N TYR A 9 15.06 -15.44 2.53
CA TYR A 9 14.55 -14.60 3.61
C TYR A 9 15.57 -14.49 4.75
N SER A 10 15.50 -13.41 5.52
CA SER A 10 16.37 -13.17 6.67
C SER A 10 16.01 -14.11 7.84
N GLU A 11 17.03 -14.58 8.56
CA GLU A 11 16.82 -15.56 9.64
C GLU A 11 16.14 -14.96 10.88
N LYS A 12 16.36 -13.67 11.15
CA LYS A 12 15.86 -12.99 12.37
C LYS A 12 14.66 -12.09 12.10
N GLY A 13 14.03 -12.21 10.92
CA GLY A 13 12.87 -11.42 10.55
C GLY A 13 13.13 -9.91 10.71
N ALA A 14 12.20 -9.19 11.36
CA ALA A 14 12.27 -7.74 11.52
C ALA A 14 13.55 -7.25 12.22
N ASP A 15 14.10 -8.00 13.16
CA ASP A 15 15.32 -7.60 13.88
C ASP A 15 16.50 -7.40 12.92
N THR A 16 16.56 -8.20 11.84
CA THR A 16 17.57 -8.02 10.79
C THR A 16 17.45 -6.65 10.13
N CYS A 17 16.25 -6.24 9.81
CA CYS A 17 15.98 -4.98 9.12
C CYS A 17 16.17 -3.77 10.04
N LEU A 18 15.70 -3.86 11.28
CA LEU A 18 15.72 -2.78 12.27
C LEU A 18 17.14 -2.44 12.73
N ALA A 19 18.12 -3.35 12.59
CA ALA A 19 19.52 -3.05 12.88
C ALA A 19 20.05 -1.84 12.08
N CYS A 20 19.52 -1.59 10.88
CA CYS A 20 19.88 -0.45 10.03
C CYS A 20 18.71 0.54 9.83
N HIS A 21 17.47 0.05 9.86
CA HIS A 21 16.28 0.83 9.57
C HIS A 21 15.45 1.21 10.81
N GLY A 22 16.01 1.12 12.01
CA GLY A 22 15.36 1.50 13.27
C GLY A 22 15.16 3.01 13.38
N ASN A 23 14.02 3.49 12.89
CA ASN A 23 13.60 4.88 13.02
C ASN A 23 12.07 4.96 13.21
N ALA A 24 11.60 6.09 13.76
CA ALA A 24 10.22 6.28 14.16
C ALA A 24 9.19 6.01 13.04
N LYS A 25 9.54 6.30 11.78
CA LYS A 25 8.65 6.05 10.64
C LYS A 25 8.53 4.56 10.33
N VAL A 26 9.63 3.84 10.31
CA VAL A 26 9.63 2.39 10.06
C VAL A 26 8.97 1.66 11.23
N GLU A 27 9.33 2.01 12.46
CA GLU A 27 8.79 1.40 13.67
C GLU A 27 7.31 1.68 13.89
N SER A 28 6.75 2.71 13.25
CA SER A 28 5.31 3.00 13.34
C SER A 28 4.43 1.86 12.82
N ILE A 29 4.97 0.95 11.98
CA ILE A 29 4.29 -0.26 11.52
C ILE A 29 3.74 -1.09 12.71
N PHE A 30 4.49 -1.18 13.82
CA PHE A 30 4.10 -1.94 15.01
C PHE A 30 2.86 -1.38 15.73
N LYS A 31 2.45 -0.15 15.39
CA LYS A 31 1.24 0.50 15.90
C LYS A 31 0.06 0.41 14.93
N THR A 32 0.25 -0.27 13.79
CA THR A 32 -0.78 -0.49 12.77
C THR A 32 -1.40 -1.88 12.89
N ARG A 33 -2.47 -2.13 12.14
CA ARG A 33 -3.05 -3.48 12.04
C ARG A 33 -2.10 -4.49 11.39
N HIS A 34 -1.24 -4.05 10.47
CA HIS A 34 -0.23 -4.91 9.84
C HIS A 34 0.83 -5.38 10.84
N GLY A 35 1.18 -4.54 11.81
CA GLY A 35 2.16 -4.87 12.85
C GLY A 35 1.57 -5.62 14.07
N ALA A 36 0.28 -5.95 14.08
CA ALA A 36 -0.39 -6.58 15.22
C ALA A 36 0.01 -8.08 15.35
N PRO A 37 0.79 -8.47 16.36
CA PRO A 37 1.28 -9.86 16.50
C PRO A 37 0.18 -10.84 16.87
N GLY A 38 -0.93 -10.36 17.43
CA GLY A 38 -2.08 -11.18 17.82
C GLY A 38 -2.99 -11.61 16.67
N ASN A 39 -2.77 -11.11 15.46
CA ASN A 39 -3.51 -11.51 14.27
C ASN A 39 -2.63 -12.41 13.40
N ALA A 40 -2.98 -13.69 13.30
CA ALA A 40 -2.23 -14.69 12.54
C ALA A 40 -2.12 -14.35 11.04
N ASP A 41 -3.11 -13.62 10.49
CA ASP A 41 -3.14 -13.22 9.08
C ASP A 41 -2.38 -11.91 8.81
N ALA A 42 -1.95 -11.21 9.86
CA ALA A 42 -1.15 -9.99 9.69
C ALA A 42 0.31 -10.31 9.37
N PRO A 43 1.03 -9.46 8.64
CA PRO A 43 2.45 -9.67 8.31
C PRO A 43 3.36 -9.98 9.51
N PHE A 44 3.02 -9.49 10.69
CA PHE A 44 3.74 -9.72 11.94
C PHE A 44 3.08 -10.78 12.84
N GLY A 45 2.09 -11.53 12.33
CA GLY A 45 1.51 -12.68 13.00
C GLY A 45 2.53 -13.82 13.16
N HIS A 46 2.18 -14.78 14.02
CA HIS A 46 3.04 -15.92 14.27
C HIS A 46 3.32 -16.72 12.98
N GLY A 47 4.59 -16.93 12.66
CA GLY A 47 5.00 -17.67 11.46
C GLY A 47 5.02 -16.84 10.16
N GLN A 48 4.67 -15.56 10.22
CA GLN A 48 4.72 -14.67 9.07
C GLN A 48 6.11 -14.07 8.84
N LEU A 49 6.34 -13.54 7.63
CA LEU A 49 7.65 -13.02 7.20
C LEU A 49 7.93 -11.57 7.65
N GLN A 50 7.03 -10.97 8.41
CA GLN A 50 7.16 -9.62 8.97
C GLN A 50 7.44 -8.56 7.89
N CYS A 51 8.55 -7.81 7.97
CA CYS A 51 8.90 -6.81 6.95
C CYS A 51 8.93 -7.43 5.54
N GLU A 52 9.44 -8.65 5.43
CA GLU A 52 9.61 -9.35 4.16
C GLU A 52 8.29 -9.89 3.57
N SER A 53 7.20 -9.90 4.35
CA SER A 53 5.86 -10.17 3.80
C SER A 53 5.44 -9.15 2.73
N CYS A 54 5.94 -7.91 2.84
CA CYS A 54 5.67 -6.83 1.90
C CYS A 54 6.89 -6.52 1.02
N HIS A 55 8.07 -6.45 1.64
CA HIS A 55 9.30 -6.03 0.97
C HIS A 55 10.01 -7.15 0.21
N GLY A 56 9.54 -8.39 0.33
CA GLY A 56 10.15 -9.57 -0.29
C GLY A 56 11.44 -10.01 0.38
N PRO A 57 12.10 -11.06 -0.16
CA PRO A 57 13.30 -11.66 0.43
C PRO A 57 14.44 -10.68 0.59
N GLY A 58 14.91 -10.48 1.81
CA GLY A 58 15.86 -9.43 2.16
C GLY A 58 17.24 -9.93 2.62
N ALA A 59 17.50 -11.24 2.65
CA ALA A 59 18.77 -11.75 3.16
C ALA A 59 19.99 -11.20 2.42
N ALA A 60 19.94 -11.13 1.10
CA ALA A 60 21.01 -10.57 0.27
C ALA A 60 21.21 -9.08 0.53
N HIS A 61 20.12 -8.32 0.68
CA HIS A 61 20.16 -6.89 1.03
C HIS A 61 20.80 -6.69 2.40
N ALA A 62 20.33 -7.40 3.42
CA ALA A 62 20.85 -7.32 4.79
C ALA A 62 22.32 -7.79 4.89
N GLY A 63 22.70 -8.75 4.08
CA GLY A 63 24.09 -9.21 3.93
C GLY A 63 24.98 -8.29 3.11
N MET A 64 24.50 -7.11 2.69
CA MET A 64 25.22 -6.14 1.85
C MET A 64 25.72 -6.74 0.52
N THR A 65 25.04 -7.75 0.02
CA THR A 65 25.40 -8.42 -1.24
C THR A 65 25.19 -7.47 -2.42
N GLN A 66 26.16 -7.41 -3.33
CA GLN A 66 26.05 -6.64 -4.56
C GLN A 66 25.66 -7.53 -5.73
N ILE A 67 24.72 -7.06 -6.54
CA ILE A 67 24.30 -7.67 -7.80
C ILE A 67 24.51 -6.60 -8.88
N ASP A 68 25.30 -6.91 -9.90
CA ASP A 68 25.68 -5.98 -10.96
C ASP A 68 26.24 -4.64 -10.45
N GLY A 69 27.05 -4.70 -9.36
CA GLY A 69 27.67 -3.53 -8.75
C GLY A 69 26.73 -2.64 -7.94
N LYS A 70 25.52 -3.10 -7.69
CA LYS A 70 24.52 -2.42 -6.84
C LYS A 70 24.11 -3.29 -5.68
N LEU A 71 23.79 -2.68 -4.53
CA LEU A 71 23.24 -3.40 -3.41
C LEU A 71 21.97 -4.17 -3.83
N ALA A 72 21.87 -5.44 -3.46
CA ALA A 72 20.66 -6.23 -3.67
C ALA A 72 19.42 -5.46 -3.16
N GLN A 73 18.37 -5.45 -3.95
CA GLN A 73 17.20 -4.62 -3.66
C GLN A 73 16.10 -5.47 -3.03
N VAL A 74 15.35 -4.86 -2.14
CA VAL A 74 14.02 -5.29 -1.70
C VAL A 74 12.96 -4.44 -2.38
N ILE A 75 11.70 -4.86 -2.36
CA ILE A 75 10.60 -4.07 -2.92
C ILE A 75 10.49 -2.76 -2.14
N ARG A 76 10.64 -1.64 -2.83
CA ARG A 76 10.28 -0.32 -2.34
C ARG A 76 8.92 0.05 -2.89
N PHE A 77 8.16 0.84 -2.16
CA PHE A 77 6.83 1.29 -2.53
C PHE A 77 6.81 2.78 -2.84
N GLY A 78 6.00 3.15 -3.82
CA GLY A 78 5.81 4.52 -4.26
C GLY A 78 6.36 4.80 -5.67
N PRO A 79 6.19 6.03 -6.17
CA PRO A 79 6.45 6.38 -7.57
C PRO A 79 7.94 6.28 -7.95
N ASP A 80 8.85 6.46 -7.00
CA ASP A 80 10.30 6.38 -7.25
C ASP A 80 10.88 4.97 -7.04
N SER A 81 10.02 3.95 -7.01
CA SER A 81 10.44 2.56 -6.85
C SER A 81 11.05 2.02 -8.14
N ALA A 82 12.11 1.22 -8.01
CA ALA A 82 12.62 0.42 -9.12
C ALA A 82 11.73 -0.81 -9.43
N ALA A 83 10.91 -1.24 -8.45
CA ALA A 83 9.94 -2.30 -8.65
C ALA A 83 8.75 -1.79 -9.48
N SER A 84 8.28 -2.59 -10.42
CA SER A 84 7.11 -2.24 -11.23
C SER A 84 5.85 -2.07 -10.35
N VAL A 85 4.87 -1.36 -10.88
CA VAL A 85 3.57 -1.18 -10.20
C VAL A 85 2.91 -2.53 -9.93
N GLU A 86 3.00 -3.47 -10.86
CA GLU A 86 2.48 -4.83 -10.73
C GLU A 86 3.14 -5.56 -9.56
N THR A 87 4.47 -5.46 -9.42
CA THR A 87 5.21 -6.06 -8.31
C THR A 87 4.82 -5.44 -6.98
N GLN A 88 4.69 -4.11 -6.91
CA GLN A 88 4.24 -3.42 -5.72
C GLN A 88 2.81 -3.83 -5.32
N ASN A 89 1.90 -3.92 -6.29
CA ASN A 89 0.51 -4.30 -6.05
C ASN A 89 0.37 -5.78 -5.66
N ALA A 90 1.16 -6.66 -6.26
CA ALA A 90 1.16 -8.08 -5.92
C ALA A 90 1.49 -8.35 -4.45
N ALA A 91 2.41 -7.57 -3.87
CA ALA A 91 2.74 -7.67 -2.44
C ALA A 91 1.52 -7.39 -1.52
N CYS A 92 0.61 -6.51 -1.95
CA CYS A 92 -0.61 -6.20 -1.21
C CYS A 92 -1.73 -7.22 -1.51
N LEU A 93 -1.93 -7.52 -2.78
CA LEU A 93 -3.01 -8.39 -3.26
C LEU A 93 -2.84 -9.84 -2.80
N GLY A 94 -1.63 -10.31 -2.51
CA GLY A 94 -1.41 -11.63 -1.93
C GLY A 94 -2.21 -11.93 -0.66
N CYS A 95 -2.61 -10.88 0.06
CA CYS A 95 -3.50 -10.98 1.23
C CYS A 95 -4.82 -10.24 1.05
N HIS A 96 -4.84 -9.18 0.23
CA HIS A 96 -5.99 -8.28 0.06
C HIS A 96 -6.82 -8.59 -1.20
N GLU A 97 -7.12 -9.85 -1.50
CA GLU A 97 -7.93 -10.25 -2.67
C GLU A 97 -9.44 -10.20 -2.44
N SER A 98 -9.89 -10.04 -1.19
CA SER A 98 -11.32 -10.08 -0.85
C SER A 98 -12.03 -8.74 -1.13
N SER A 99 -13.39 -8.78 -1.15
CA SER A 99 -14.23 -7.60 -1.36
C SER A 99 -13.99 -6.98 -2.76
N THR A 100 -14.13 -5.69 -2.90
CA THR A 100 -14.01 -4.98 -4.18
C THR A 100 -12.59 -4.89 -4.73
N ARG A 101 -11.58 -5.30 -3.98
CA ARG A 101 -10.18 -5.28 -4.44
C ARG A 101 -9.89 -6.27 -5.57
N HIS A 102 -10.71 -7.32 -5.73
CA HIS A 102 -10.63 -8.19 -6.91
C HIS A 102 -10.93 -7.47 -8.22
N LEU A 103 -11.60 -6.31 -8.17
CA LEU A 103 -11.86 -5.46 -9.34
C LEU A 103 -10.71 -4.50 -9.65
N TRP A 104 -9.65 -4.48 -8.85
CA TRP A 104 -8.54 -3.53 -9.00
C TRP A 104 -7.98 -3.50 -10.41
N ALA A 105 -7.69 -4.66 -10.99
CA ALA A 105 -7.09 -4.77 -12.32
C ALA A 105 -7.94 -4.12 -13.44
N ALA A 106 -9.27 -4.04 -13.24
CA ALA A 106 -10.20 -3.39 -14.16
C ALA A 106 -10.53 -1.94 -13.79
N SER A 107 -9.90 -1.40 -12.75
CA SER A 107 -10.17 -0.03 -12.29
C SER A 107 -9.48 1.02 -13.15
N GLY A 108 -10.06 2.22 -13.21
CA GLY A 108 -9.42 3.38 -13.85
C GLY A 108 -8.09 3.76 -13.20
N HIS A 109 -7.92 3.52 -11.90
CA HIS A 109 -6.68 3.79 -11.19
C HIS A 109 -5.57 2.80 -11.59
N ALA A 110 -5.88 1.52 -11.74
CA ALA A 110 -4.92 0.54 -12.28
C ALA A 110 -4.56 0.84 -13.73
N ALA A 111 -5.53 1.20 -14.56
CA ALA A 111 -5.30 1.62 -15.95
C ALA A 111 -4.44 2.89 -16.06
N ALA A 112 -4.48 3.76 -15.06
CA ALA A 112 -3.61 4.93 -14.93
C ALA A 112 -2.23 4.61 -14.36
N GLY A 113 -1.91 3.35 -14.09
CA GLY A 113 -0.60 2.92 -13.59
C GLY A 113 -0.36 3.24 -12.12
N LEU A 114 -1.41 3.38 -11.30
CA LEU A 114 -1.27 3.64 -9.87
C LEU A 114 -1.02 2.35 -9.08
N SER A 115 -0.21 2.48 -8.05
CA SER A 115 -0.01 1.44 -7.05
C SER A 115 -0.91 1.65 -5.83
N CYS A 116 -1.12 0.58 -5.05
CA CYS A 116 -1.82 0.68 -3.76
C CYS A 116 -1.15 1.72 -2.84
N ALA A 117 0.19 1.80 -2.89
CA ALA A 117 1.00 2.70 -2.08
C ALA A 117 0.89 4.19 -2.47
N ASP A 118 0.33 4.52 -3.64
CA ASP A 118 0.09 5.91 -4.01
C ASP A 118 -0.98 6.54 -3.10
N CYS A 119 -1.96 5.74 -2.67
CA CYS A 119 -3.02 6.18 -1.76
C CYS A 119 -2.82 5.70 -0.32
N HIS A 120 -2.41 4.43 -0.13
CA HIS A 120 -2.28 3.81 1.18
C HIS A 120 -0.86 3.95 1.75
N LYS A 121 -0.77 4.26 3.05
CA LYS A 121 0.50 4.40 3.78
C LYS A 121 0.56 3.39 4.92
N SER A 122 1.04 2.17 4.61
CA SER A 122 1.01 1.03 5.54
C SER A 122 1.80 1.26 6.84
N HIS A 123 2.79 2.15 6.82
CA HIS A 123 3.56 2.56 8.00
C HIS A 123 2.89 3.68 8.80
N ASP A 124 1.84 4.32 8.30
CA ASP A 124 1.16 5.38 9.03
C ASP A 124 0.13 4.77 9.99
N VAL A 125 0.25 5.10 11.28
CA VAL A 125 -0.72 4.68 12.31
C VAL A 125 -2.14 5.12 11.97
N ALA A 126 -2.23 6.21 11.22
CA ALA A 126 -3.47 6.82 10.76
C ALA A 126 -3.41 7.06 9.25
N ASP A 127 -3.63 6.02 8.46
CA ASP A 127 -3.71 6.16 7.01
C ASP A 127 -4.85 7.11 6.62
N LYS A 128 -4.47 8.24 6.02
CA LYS A 128 -5.40 9.34 5.69
C LYS A 128 -6.53 8.90 4.77
N VAL A 129 -6.26 8.00 3.82
CA VAL A 129 -7.27 7.55 2.85
C VAL A 129 -8.37 6.70 3.49
N LEU A 130 -8.13 6.14 4.68
CA LEU A 130 -9.10 5.32 5.42
C LEU A 130 -9.99 6.13 6.35
N ARG A 131 -9.81 7.44 6.45
CA ARG A 131 -10.56 8.31 7.36
C ARG A 131 -11.42 9.30 6.58
N THR A 132 -12.71 9.34 6.86
CA THR A 132 -13.66 10.25 6.19
C THR A 132 -13.17 11.70 6.16
N GLY A 133 -12.69 12.22 7.27
CA GLY A 133 -12.25 13.61 7.38
C GLY A 133 -10.96 13.96 6.63
N THR A 134 -10.13 12.98 6.26
CA THR A 134 -8.84 13.23 5.59
C THR A 134 -8.72 12.57 4.22
N GLN A 135 -9.63 11.67 3.87
CA GLN A 135 -9.58 10.93 2.61
C GLN A 135 -9.53 11.84 1.39
N SER A 136 -10.32 12.89 1.40
CA SER A 136 -10.42 13.83 0.27
C SER A 136 -9.09 14.54 -0.02
N GLU A 137 -8.22 14.74 0.98
CA GLU A 137 -6.89 15.32 0.78
C GLU A 137 -6.08 14.44 -0.17
N VAL A 138 -6.08 13.12 0.06
CA VAL A 138 -5.35 12.15 -0.78
C VAL A 138 -5.91 12.13 -2.20
N CYS A 139 -7.23 12.10 -2.35
CA CYS A 139 -7.87 12.10 -3.67
C CYS A 139 -7.55 13.39 -4.44
N PHE A 140 -7.53 14.53 -3.76
CA PHE A 140 -7.29 15.84 -4.36
C PHE A 140 -5.85 16.06 -4.82
N ASP A 141 -4.92 15.21 -4.48
CA ASP A 141 -3.56 15.29 -5.02
C ASP A 141 -3.55 15.12 -6.54
N CYS A 142 -4.46 14.32 -7.09
CA CYS A 142 -4.65 14.12 -8.53
C CYS A 142 -5.95 14.77 -9.04
N HIS A 143 -7.05 14.67 -8.30
CA HIS A 143 -8.39 15.12 -8.72
C HIS A 143 -8.63 16.61 -8.45
N LYS A 144 -7.83 17.51 -9.08
CA LYS A 144 -7.86 18.96 -8.85
C LYS A 144 -9.19 19.63 -9.24
N THR A 145 -9.81 19.17 -10.32
CA THR A 145 -11.13 19.67 -10.77
C THR A 145 -12.21 19.34 -9.75
N GLN A 146 -12.21 18.14 -9.21
CA GLN A 146 -13.15 17.73 -8.17
C GLN A 146 -12.94 18.54 -6.90
N LYS A 147 -11.67 18.79 -6.50
CA LYS A 147 -11.37 19.72 -5.41
C LYS A 147 -12.02 21.07 -5.62
N ALA A 148 -11.86 21.69 -6.81
CA ALA A 148 -12.46 22.98 -7.14
C ALA A 148 -14.00 22.92 -7.05
N ASN A 149 -14.60 21.81 -7.48
CA ASN A 149 -16.06 21.64 -7.42
C ASN A 149 -16.59 21.60 -5.98
N THR A 150 -15.81 21.11 -5.00
CA THR A 150 -16.21 21.13 -3.57
C THR A 150 -16.24 22.55 -2.97
N LEU A 151 -15.71 23.54 -3.67
CA LEU A 151 -15.72 24.95 -3.23
C LEU A 151 -17.01 25.69 -3.66
N LYS A 152 -17.85 25.08 -4.49
CA LYS A 152 -19.09 25.69 -4.95
C LYS A 152 -20.13 25.79 -3.82
N PRO A 153 -21.05 26.78 -3.88
CA PRO A 153 -22.03 27.00 -2.81
C PRO A 153 -22.93 25.78 -2.50
N TYR A 154 -23.21 24.97 -3.51
CA TYR A 154 -24.08 23.78 -3.40
C TYR A 154 -23.29 22.49 -3.61
N ALA A 155 -22.18 22.34 -2.90
CA ALA A 155 -21.37 21.12 -2.92
C ALA A 155 -21.75 20.19 -1.75
N HIS A 156 -21.52 18.88 -1.93
CA HIS A 156 -21.60 17.92 -0.83
C HIS A 156 -20.62 18.29 0.29
N PRO A 157 -20.92 17.97 1.55
CA PRO A 157 -20.13 18.41 2.73
C PRO A 157 -18.82 17.59 2.91
N ILE A 158 -18.07 17.45 1.80
CA ILE A 158 -16.77 16.75 1.78
C ILE A 158 -15.72 17.54 2.55
N ARG A 159 -15.71 18.87 2.40
CA ARG A 159 -14.76 19.76 3.09
C ARG A 159 -14.99 19.84 4.59
N GLN A 160 -16.19 19.58 5.03
CA GLN A 160 -16.58 19.52 6.44
C GLN A 160 -16.21 18.17 7.06
N GLY A 161 -15.79 17.19 6.25
CA GLY A 161 -15.45 15.85 6.70
C GLY A 161 -16.66 14.98 7.03
N GLU A 162 -17.86 15.41 6.66
CA GLU A 162 -19.10 14.65 6.89
C GLU A 162 -19.29 13.54 5.85
N MET A 163 -18.71 13.74 4.66
CA MET A 163 -18.69 12.75 3.57
C MET A 163 -17.28 12.58 3.01
N ALA A 164 -16.99 11.38 2.54
CA ALA A 164 -15.77 11.05 1.82
C ALA A 164 -16.09 10.74 0.36
N CYS A 165 -15.09 10.80 -0.52
CA CYS A 165 -15.24 10.39 -1.91
C CYS A 165 -15.73 8.95 -2.01
N SER A 166 -15.21 8.08 -1.14
CA SER A 166 -15.62 6.67 -1.05
C SER A 166 -17.02 6.45 -0.47
N SER A 167 -17.74 7.49 -0.04
CA SER A 167 -19.17 7.36 0.31
C SER A 167 -20.01 7.02 -0.93
N CYS A 168 -19.59 7.49 -2.12
CA CYS A 168 -20.27 7.25 -3.39
C CYS A 168 -19.40 6.49 -4.39
N HIS A 169 -18.09 6.68 -4.40
CA HIS A 169 -17.18 6.07 -5.36
C HIS A 169 -16.49 4.82 -4.80
N GLN A 170 -16.19 3.87 -5.70
CA GLN A 170 -15.39 2.68 -5.38
C GLN A 170 -14.01 2.80 -6.08
N PRO A 171 -12.98 3.27 -5.36
CA PRO A 171 -11.68 3.54 -5.98
C PRO A 171 -10.92 2.28 -6.44
N HIS A 172 -11.28 1.11 -5.92
CA HIS A 172 -10.66 -0.16 -6.28
C HIS A 172 -11.29 -0.83 -7.52
N GLY A 173 -12.27 -0.19 -8.13
CA GLY A 173 -13.00 -0.71 -9.26
C GLY A 173 -14.49 -0.95 -8.96
N SER A 174 -15.29 -0.80 -9.98
CA SER A 174 -16.74 -0.95 -9.93
C SER A 174 -17.25 -1.49 -11.27
N THR A 175 -18.40 -2.11 -11.26
CA THR A 175 -19.11 -2.52 -12.47
C THR A 175 -19.99 -1.42 -13.04
N THR A 176 -20.01 -0.25 -12.41
CA THR A 176 -20.80 0.92 -12.82
C THR A 176 -19.90 2.01 -13.39
N ASP A 177 -20.48 2.89 -14.23
CA ASP A 177 -19.81 4.07 -14.75
C ASP A 177 -19.33 4.99 -13.62
N ALA A 178 -18.24 5.72 -13.89
CA ALA A 178 -17.62 6.64 -12.94
C ALA A 178 -17.24 6.00 -11.58
N ALA A 179 -17.02 4.68 -11.54
CA ALA A 179 -16.70 3.93 -10.34
C ALA A 179 -17.67 4.18 -9.17
N LEU A 180 -18.95 4.41 -9.47
CA LEU A 180 -19.97 4.57 -8.43
C LEU A 180 -20.23 3.23 -7.71
N LYS A 181 -20.56 3.32 -6.45
CA LYS A 181 -21.09 2.15 -5.72
C LYS A 181 -22.43 1.81 -6.30
N GLY A 182 -22.64 0.54 -6.68
CA GLY A 182 -23.95 0.06 -7.11
C GLY A 182 -25.00 0.31 -6.01
N ALA A 183 -26.23 0.57 -6.43
CA ALA A 183 -27.35 0.54 -5.49
C ALA A 183 -27.46 -0.87 -4.92
N THR A 184 -27.37 -1.02 -3.61
CA THR A 184 -27.65 -2.26 -2.87
C THR A 184 -29.13 -2.44 -2.72
#